data_e47afd6acf3ce3474378847c72ca95a1
#
_entry.id   e47afd6acf3ce3474378847c72ca95a1
#
_cell.length_a   1.000
_cell.length_b   1.000
_cell.length_c   1.000
_cell.angle_alpha   90.00
_cell.angle_beta   90.00
_cell.angle_gamma   90.00
#
_symmetry.space_group_name_H-M   'P 1'
#
loop_
_entity.id
_entity.type
_entity.pdbx_description
1 polymer ?
#
loop_
_entity_poly.entity_id
_entity_poly.type
_entity_poly.pdbx_seq_one_letter_code
_entity_poly.pdbx_strand_id
1 'polypeptide(L)'
;MGSNQSFDPLVFNNLNMKLMYSIIIVLVAVALVYFALNKAENKPVPQSQSTMNSSVAPENTVGATNVETKPSTPLLSNELLMTTTKEGTGPESKNGDTLSVNYTGYLADGTKFDSSFDRGTPFEFTLGTGQVIKGWEIGMLGMKKGEVRKLIIPSRYGYGEAGFPGVIPGNATLAFEVELIEIK
;
A
#
# COMPACT_ATOMS: atom_id res chain seq x y z
N MET A 1 54.82 29.23 -12.10
CA MET A 1 53.73 30.05 -11.48
C MET A 1 52.42 29.34 -11.79
N GLY A 2 51.97 28.53 -10.82
CA GLY A 2 50.71 27.79 -10.89
C GLY A 2 49.69 28.50 -10.05
N SER A 3 48.62 28.99 -10.64
CA SER A 3 47.50 29.62 -9.94
C SER A 3 46.58 28.51 -9.35
N ASN A 4 46.65 28.34 -8.05
CA ASN A 4 45.70 27.55 -7.30
C ASN A 4 44.34 28.29 -7.30
N GLN A 5 43.37 27.78 -8.06
CA GLN A 5 41.97 28.17 -7.94
C GLN A 5 41.40 27.43 -6.74
N SER A 6 41.21 28.15 -5.64
CA SER A 6 40.55 27.72 -4.44
C SER A 6 39.04 27.60 -4.73
N PHE A 7 38.52 26.40 -4.79
CA PHE A 7 37.07 26.14 -4.87
C PHE A 7 36.42 26.45 -3.48
N ASP A 8 35.56 27.45 -3.44
CA ASP A 8 34.80 27.83 -2.25
C ASP A 8 33.59 26.92 -2.07
N PRO A 9 33.58 26.01 -1.08
CA PRO A 9 32.48 25.06 -0.88
C PRO A 9 31.17 25.73 -0.41
N LEU A 10 31.21 26.99 0.04
CA LEU A 10 30.07 27.72 0.57
C LEU A 10 29.11 28.24 -0.54
N VAL A 11 29.61 28.44 -1.77
CA VAL A 11 28.79 28.93 -2.88
C VAL A 11 27.90 27.81 -3.45
N PHE A 12 28.38 26.55 -3.44
CA PHE A 12 27.64 25.39 -3.93
C PHE A 12 26.45 25.01 -3.04
N ASN A 13 26.56 25.23 -1.73
CA ASN A 13 25.52 24.87 -0.76
C ASN A 13 24.30 25.80 -0.83
N ASN A 14 24.53 27.08 -1.16
CA ASN A 14 23.47 28.10 -1.18
C ASN A 14 22.59 28.02 -2.44
N LEU A 15 23.15 27.58 -3.57
CA LEU A 15 22.43 27.42 -4.83
C LEU A 15 21.53 26.17 -4.79
N ASN A 16 22.03 25.07 -4.25
CA ASN A 16 21.25 23.84 -4.07
C ASN A 16 20.12 24.02 -3.04
N MET A 17 20.35 24.77 -1.97
CA MET A 17 19.34 25.05 -0.96
C MET A 17 18.20 25.91 -1.51
N LYS A 18 18.48 26.92 -2.34
CA LYS A 18 17.45 27.74 -3.01
C LYS A 18 16.65 26.93 -4.04
N LEU A 19 17.32 26.04 -4.78
CA LEU A 19 16.64 25.14 -5.73
C LEU A 19 15.73 24.14 -5.02
N MET A 20 16.16 23.57 -3.91
CA MET A 20 15.35 22.69 -3.08
C MET A 20 14.14 23.41 -2.48
N TYR A 21 14.31 24.65 -1.99
CA TYR A 21 13.19 25.46 -1.48
C TYR A 21 12.16 25.76 -2.57
N SER A 22 12.62 26.05 -3.80
CA SER A 22 11.73 26.31 -4.94
C SER A 22 10.90 25.06 -5.32
N ILE A 23 11.52 23.87 -5.29
CA ILE A 23 10.85 22.59 -5.57
C ILE A 23 9.82 22.28 -4.48
N ILE A 24 10.14 22.51 -3.21
CA ILE A 24 9.22 22.29 -2.09
C ILE A 24 7.99 23.21 -2.18
N ILE A 25 8.20 24.49 -2.53
CA ILE A 25 7.09 25.43 -2.70
C ILE A 25 6.15 25.02 -3.83
N VAL A 26 6.70 24.54 -4.96
CA VAL A 26 5.90 24.05 -6.09
C VAL A 26 5.11 22.80 -5.70
N LEU A 27 5.72 21.86 -4.98
CA LEU A 27 5.04 20.64 -4.51
C LEU A 27 3.92 20.94 -3.51
N VAL A 28 4.13 21.89 -2.60
CA VAL A 28 3.09 22.34 -1.66
C VAL A 28 1.95 23.05 -2.39
N ALA A 29 2.24 23.87 -3.40
CA ALA A 29 1.22 24.53 -4.20
C ALA A 29 0.39 23.50 -5.01
N VAL A 30 1.02 22.51 -5.61
CA VAL A 30 0.34 21.41 -6.32
C VAL A 30 -0.54 20.59 -5.36
N ALA A 31 -0.06 20.28 -4.15
CA ALA A 31 -0.83 19.56 -3.14
C ALA A 31 -2.04 20.36 -2.66
N LEU A 32 -1.93 21.68 -2.50
CA LEU A 32 -3.05 22.56 -2.12
C LEU A 32 -4.10 22.65 -3.22
N VAL A 33 -3.69 22.75 -4.48
CA VAL A 33 -4.61 22.74 -5.64
C VAL A 33 -5.33 21.39 -5.75
N TYR A 34 -4.59 20.28 -5.59
CA TYR A 34 -5.19 18.94 -5.58
C TYR A 34 -6.21 18.76 -4.45
N PHE A 35 -5.90 19.27 -3.24
CA PHE A 35 -6.79 19.22 -2.09
C PHE A 35 -8.04 20.10 -2.30
N ALA A 36 -7.89 21.27 -2.94
CA ALA A 36 -9.00 22.18 -3.25
C ALA A 36 -9.95 21.59 -4.31
N LEU A 37 -9.42 20.88 -5.31
CA LEU A 37 -10.21 20.23 -6.35
C LEU A 37 -10.96 18.98 -5.82
N ASN A 38 -10.36 18.23 -4.89
CA ASN A 38 -11.00 17.05 -4.30
C ASN A 38 -12.02 17.37 -3.18
N LYS A 39 -12.08 18.61 -2.69
CA LYS A 39 -13.06 19.02 -1.66
C LYS A 39 -14.48 19.26 -2.20
N ALA A 40 -14.67 19.20 -3.51
CA ALA A 40 -15.94 19.56 -4.16
C ALA A 40 -16.96 18.41 -4.31
N GLU A 41 -16.64 17.16 -3.91
CA GLU A 41 -17.53 16.01 -4.15
C GLU A 41 -18.03 15.30 -2.88
N ASN A 42 -18.21 16.01 -1.77
CA ASN A 42 -18.90 15.44 -0.62
C ASN A 42 -20.24 16.11 -0.37
N LYS A 43 -21.23 15.80 -1.23
CA LYS A 43 -22.63 16.20 -1.04
C LYS A 43 -23.37 15.05 -0.35
N PRO A 44 -24.03 15.26 0.79
CA PRO A 44 -24.78 14.21 1.45
C PRO A 44 -26.03 13.84 0.65
N VAL A 45 -26.21 12.55 0.41
CA VAL A 45 -27.40 11.98 -0.21
C VAL A 45 -28.53 11.93 0.83
N PRO A 46 -29.76 12.37 0.54
CA PRO A 46 -30.90 12.29 1.46
C PRO A 46 -31.34 10.84 1.66
N GLN A 47 -31.48 10.44 2.91
CA GLN A 47 -32.12 9.17 3.28
C GLN A 47 -33.61 9.24 3.00
N SER A 48 -34.14 8.41 2.11
CA SER A 48 -35.56 8.13 2.02
C SER A 48 -35.87 6.86 2.81
N GLN A 49 -36.67 7.04 3.85
CA GLN A 49 -37.32 5.98 4.59
C GLN A 49 -38.31 5.25 3.69
N SER A 50 -38.29 3.94 3.66
CA SER A 50 -39.40 3.13 3.18
C SER A 50 -39.72 2.03 4.15
N THR A 51 -40.96 2.09 4.55
CA THR A 51 -41.74 1.27 5.45
C THR A 51 -41.79 -0.20 5.08
N MET A 52 -41.90 -1.01 6.12
CA MET A 52 -42.22 -2.45 6.13
C MET A 52 -43.42 -2.80 5.26
N ASN A 53 -43.35 -3.90 4.55
CA ASN A 53 -44.49 -4.83 4.54
C ASN A 53 -44.05 -6.29 4.34
N SER A 54 -44.69 -7.12 5.12
CA SER A 54 -44.52 -8.55 5.30
C SER A 54 -45.19 -9.35 4.17
N SER A 55 -44.67 -10.52 3.86
CA SER A 55 -45.39 -11.78 3.63
C SER A 55 -45.00 -12.61 2.41
N VAL A 56 -44.72 -13.88 2.70
CA VAL A 56 -44.90 -15.11 1.89
C VAL A 56 -43.77 -15.54 0.95
N ALA A 57 -43.15 -16.66 1.32
CA ALA A 57 -42.42 -17.61 0.46
C ALA A 57 -43.42 -18.59 -0.20
N PRO A 58 -43.01 -19.59 -1.03
CA PRO A 58 -41.76 -19.81 -1.76
C PRO A 58 -42.02 -20.12 -3.28
N GLU A 59 -41.01 -20.07 -4.12
CA GLU A 59 -40.84 -21.10 -5.15
C GLU A 59 -39.48 -21.00 -5.88
N ASN A 60 -38.94 -22.17 -6.12
CA ASN A 60 -37.71 -22.52 -6.79
C ASN A 60 -37.70 -22.14 -8.27
N THR A 61 -36.64 -21.52 -8.80
CA THR A 61 -36.18 -21.81 -10.16
C THR A 61 -34.72 -21.39 -10.35
N VAL A 62 -33.94 -22.33 -10.85
CA VAL A 62 -32.54 -22.28 -11.24
C VAL A 62 -32.35 -21.35 -12.43
N GLY A 63 -31.36 -20.46 -12.35
CA GLY A 63 -31.01 -19.62 -13.50
C GLY A 63 -29.72 -18.83 -13.25
N ALA A 64 -28.71 -19.21 -13.98
CA ALA A 64 -27.31 -18.82 -14.01
C ALA A 64 -26.98 -17.32 -13.87
N THR A 65 -25.87 -17.10 -13.15
CA THR A 65 -24.80 -16.12 -13.41
C THR A 65 -25.15 -14.67 -13.65
N ASN A 66 -24.87 -13.86 -12.64
CA ASN A 66 -24.14 -12.62 -12.81
C ASN A 66 -23.47 -12.28 -11.48
N VAL A 67 -22.17 -12.53 -11.38
CA VAL A 67 -21.34 -12.01 -10.27
C VAL A 67 -21.10 -10.55 -10.55
N GLU A 68 -22.04 -9.72 -10.14
CA GLU A 68 -21.85 -8.28 -10.02
C GLU A 68 -21.00 -8.05 -8.77
N THR A 69 -19.71 -7.83 -8.98
CA THR A 69 -18.75 -7.46 -7.93
C THR A 69 -19.08 -6.05 -7.45
N LYS A 70 -19.98 -5.97 -6.49
CA LYS A 70 -20.22 -4.75 -5.73
C LYS A 70 -19.00 -4.46 -4.85
N PRO A 71 -18.36 -3.28 -4.97
CA PRO A 71 -17.35 -2.86 -4.01
C PRO A 71 -18.09 -2.40 -2.76
N SER A 72 -18.25 -3.29 -1.81
CA SER A 72 -18.77 -2.91 -0.51
C SER A 72 -17.90 -3.52 0.57
N THR A 73 -17.25 -2.63 1.29
CA THR A 73 -17.32 -2.71 2.73
C THR A 73 -16.02 -2.57 3.48
N PRO A 74 -16.13 -1.93 4.60
CA PRO A 74 -15.04 -1.38 5.38
C PRO A 74 -14.15 -2.48 5.93
N LEU A 75 -12.94 -2.16 6.16
CA LEU A 75 -11.76 -2.75 6.79
C LEU A 75 -11.96 -3.66 8.04
N LEU A 76 -13.12 -4.33 8.15
CA LEU A 76 -13.42 -5.29 9.22
C LEU A 76 -13.42 -6.75 8.75
N SER A 77 -13.01 -7.03 7.51
CA SER A 77 -12.83 -8.43 7.09
C SER A 77 -11.61 -8.99 7.82
N ASN A 78 -11.85 -10.05 8.58
CA ASN A 78 -10.77 -10.81 9.22
C ASN A 78 -10.00 -11.65 8.17
N GLU A 79 -10.04 -11.27 6.90
CA GLU A 79 -9.43 -11.96 5.78
C GLU A 79 -8.30 -11.14 5.17
N LEU A 80 -7.28 -11.84 4.68
CA LEU A 80 -6.21 -11.24 3.90
C LEU A 80 -6.77 -10.83 2.54
N LEU A 81 -6.73 -9.52 2.23
CA LEU A 81 -7.13 -9.01 0.92
C LEU A 81 -5.90 -8.66 0.10
N MET A 82 -5.95 -9.05 -1.18
CA MET A 82 -4.88 -8.79 -2.14
C MET A 82 -5.46 -8.20 -3.41
N THR A 83 -4.84 -7.14 -3.91
CA THR A 83 -5.24 -6.48 -5.14
C THR A 83 -4.00 -6.13 -5.96
N THR A 84 -3.90 -6.68 -7.17
CA THR A 84 -2.86 -6.28 -8.12
C THR A 84 -3.25 -4.94 -8.75
N THR A 85 -2.40 -3.95 -8.60
CA THR A 85 -2.60 -2.59 -9.13
C THR A 85 -1.78 -2.33 -10.40
N LYS A 86 -0.73 -3.14 -10.60
CA LYS A 86 0.09 -3.15 -11.80
C LYS A 86 0.53 -4.58 -12.07
N GLU A 87 0.26 -5.07 -13.26
CA GLU A 87 0.68 -6.41 -13.69
C GLU A 87 2.19 -6.49 -13.87
N GLY A 88 2.76 -7.63 -13.51
CA GLY A 88 4.15 -7.97 -13.76
C GLY A 88 4.33 -8.87 -14.98
N THR A 89 5.57 -9.25 -15.24
CA THR A 89 5.94 -10.13 -16.38
C THR A 89 6.86 -11.26 -15.94
N GLY A 90 6.89 -12.34 -16.71
CA GLY A 90 7.77 -13.48 -16.45
C GLY A 90 7.18 -14.53 -15.50
N PRO A 91 8.04 -15.36 -14.89
CA PRO A 91 7.60 -16.42 -13.99
C PRO A 91 6.96 -15.89 -12.72
N GLU A 92 6.07 -16.69 -12.15
CA GLU A 92 5.44 -16.43 -10.87
C GLU A 92 6.36 -16.83 -9.71
N SER A 93 6.35 -16.04 -8.64
CA SER A 93 7.05 -16.36 -7.40
C SER A 93 6.42 -17.58 -6.71
N LYS A 94 7.27 -18.41 -6.14
CA LYS A 94 6.89 -19.65 -5.43
C LYS A 94 7.73 -19.83 -4.17
N ASN A 95 7.30 -20.74 -3.30
CA ASN A 95 8.06 -21.07 -2.11
C ASN A 95 9.49 -21.54 -2.46
N GLY A 96 10.47 -21.02 -1.74
CA GLY A 96 11.89 -21.25 -1.95
C GLY A 96 12.60 -20.19 -2.80
N ASP A 97 11.85 -19.36 -3.51
CA ASP A 97 12.44 -18.24 -4.26
C ASP A 97 12.88 -17.12 -3.30
N THR A 98 14.01 -16.49 -3.61
CA THR A 98 14.40 -15.24 -2.93
C THR A 98 13.85 -14.06 -3.68
N LEU A 99 12.99 -13.28 -3.01
CA LEU A 99 12.33 -12.11 -3.57
C LEU A 99 13.04 -10.85 -3.14
N SER A 100 13.26 -9.93 -4.09
CA SER A 100 13.71 -8.57 -3.85
C SER A 100 12.53 -7.62 -4.11
N VAL A 101 12.09 -6.88 -3.09
CA VAL A 101 10.89 -6.07 -3.15
C VAL A 101 11.11 -4.64 -2.66
N ASN A 102 10.40 -3.69 -3.28
CA ASN A 102 10.16 -2.39 -2.67
C ASN A 102 8.78 -2.39 -2.01
N TYR A 103 8.67 -1.72 -0.87
CA TYR A 103 7.39 -1.65 -0.17
C TYR A 103 7.24 -0.40 0.68
N THR A 104 5.99 -0.08 0.99
CA THR A 104 5.61 0.85 2.04
C THR A 104 4.48 0.25 2.86
N GLY A 105 4.63 0.27 4.19
CA GLY A 105 3.66 -0.23 5.15
C GLY A 105 2.97 0.88 5.93
N TYR A 106 1.65 0.75 6.10
CA TYR A 106 0.79 1.70 6.78
C TYR A 106 -0.08 1.00 7.82
N LEU A 107 -0.37 1.68 8.91
CA LEU A 107 -1.44 1.34 9.84
C LEU A 107 -2.81 1.70 9.24
N ALA A 108 -3.90 1.22 9.86
CA ALA A 108 -5.27 1.47 9.38
C ALA A 108 -5.66 2.96 9.37
N ASP A 109 -5.01 3.78 10.18
CA ASP A 109 -5.19 5.24 10.23
C ASP A 109 -4.39 6.00 9.16
N GLY A 110 -3.63 5.28 8.31
CA GLY A 110 -2.78 5.85 7.27
C GLY A 110 -1.36 6.22 7.75
N THR A 111 -1.01 5.97 9.01
CA THR A 111 0.33 6.21 9.52
C THR A 111 1.32 5.25 8.87
N LYS A 112 2.32 5.78 8.16
CA LYS A 112 3.43 4.99 7.64
C LYS A 112 4.31 4.50 8.80
N PHE A 113 4.55 3.19 8.88
CA PHE A 113 5.40 2.63 9.93
C PHE A 113 6.72 2.06 9.41
N ASP A 114 6.80 1.66 8.14
CA ASP A 114 8.03 1.13 7.55
C ASP A 114 8.02 1.30 6.01
N SER A 115 9.23 1.43 5.41
CA SER A 115 9.38 1.51 3.96
C SER A 115 10.81 1.14 3.54
N SER A 116 10.96 0.36 2.46
CA SER A 116 12.25 0.10 1.82
C SER A 116 12.84 1.36 1.19
N PHE A 117 11.98 2.27 0.73
CA PHE A 117 12.41 3.54 0.13
C PHE A 117 13.13 4.44 1.14
N ASP A 118 12.75 4.42 2.42
CA ASP A 118 13.42 5.19 3.48
C ASP A 118 14.84 4.67 3.75
N ARG A 119 15.12 3.41 3.44
CA ARG A 119 16.43 2.77 3.54
C ARG A 119 17.26 2.88 2.25
N GLY A 120 16.62 3.26 1.14
CA GLY A 120 17.26 3.40 -0.17
C GLY A 120 17.67 2.07 -0.82
N THR A 121 17.20 0.93 -0.29
CA THR A 121 17.50 -0.41 -0.81
C THR A 121 16.29 -1.31 -0.76
N PRO A 122 16.04 -2.15 -1.78
CA PRO A 122 15.03 -3.19 -1.73
C PRO A 122 15.26 -4.15 -0.56
N PHE A 123 14.18 -4.71 -0.05
CA PHE A 123 14.21 -5.73 0.98
C PHE A 123 14.23 -7.12 0.34
N GLU A 124 15.13 -8.00 0.81
CA GLU A 124 15.25 -9.36 0.31
C GLU A 124 14.85 -10.38 1.38
N PHE A 125 14.11 -11.40 0.98
CA PHE A 125 13.72 -12.53 1.83
C PHE A 125 13.42 -13.76 0.98
N THR A 126 13.50 -14.96 1.60
CA THR A 126 13.12 -16.20 0.93
C THR A 126 11.70 -16.58 1.27
N LEU A 127 10.85 -16.70 0.25
CA LEU A 127 9.43 -17.00 0.38
C LEU A 127 9.20 -18.42 0.93
N GLY A 128 8.27 -18.57 1.88
CA GLY A 128 7.92 -19.86 2.47
C GLY A 128 8.82 -20.30 3.63
N THR A 129 9.74 -19.44 4.12
CA THR A 129 10.67 -19.78 5.21
C THR A 129 10.30 -19.16 6.56
N GLY A 130 9.24 -18.36 6.64
CA GLY A 130 8.83 -17.68 7.86
C GLY A 130 9.71 -16.48 8.24
N GLN A 131 10.48 -15.95 7.30
CA GLN A 131 11.30 -14.74 7.52
C GLN A 131 10.46 -13.47 7.61
N VAL A 132 9.25 -13.50 7.08
CA VAL A 132 8.32 -12.38 7.05
C VAL A 132 6.97 -12.75 7.67
N ILE A 133 6.12 -11.78 7.92
CA ILE A 133 4.78 -12.02 8.46
C ILE A 133 3.95 -12.92 7.52
N LYS A 134 3.05 -13.70 8.10
CA LYS A 134 2.24 -14.70 7.36
C LYS A 134 1.47 -14.09 6.19
N GLY A 135 1.00 -12.85 6.34
CA GLY A 135 0.32 -12.12 5.27
C GLY A 135 1.21 -11.89 4.04
N TRP A 136 2.51 -11.73 4.22
CA TRP A 136 3.47 -11.61 3.13
C TRP A 136 3.77 -12.98 2.50
N GLU A 137 3.97 -14.02 3.33
CA GLU A 137 4.18 -15.39 2.82
C GLU A 137 3.06 -15.84 1.87
N ILE A 138 1.81 -15.48 2.18
CA ILE A 138 0.67 -15.79 1.33
C ILE A 138 0.53 -14.77 0.20
N GLY A 139 0.65 -13.47 0.55
CA GLY A 139 0.37 -12.36 -0.35
C GLY A 139 1.35 -12.20 -1.50
N MET A 140 2.57 -12.73 -1.35
CA MET A 140 3.61 -12.66 -2.38
C MET A 140 3.63 -13.85 -3.33
N LEU A 141 2.92 -14.93 -3.01
CA LEU A 141 2.82 -16.08 -3.92
C LEU A 141 2.18 -15.67 -5.25
N GLY A 142 2.75 -16.16 -6.35
CA GLY A 142 2.25 -15.91 -7.69
C GLY A 142 2.53 -14.49 -8.22
N MET A 143 3.28 -13.64 -7.50
CA MET A 143 3.71 -12.35 -8.04
C MET A 143 4.73 -12.52 -9.16
N LYS A 144 4.67 -11.60 -10.14
CA LYS A 144 5.62 -11.54 -11.26
C LYS A 144 6.53 -10.32 -11.12
N LYS A 145 7.70 -10.37 -11.73
CA LYS A 145 8.62 -9.22 -11.75
C LYS A 145 7.94 -7.97 -12.29
N GLY A 146 8.07 -6.85 -11.58
CA GLY A 146 7.45 -5.56 -11.90
C GLY A 146 5.99 -5.44 -11.48
N GLU A 147 5.39 -6.49 -10.89
CA GLU A 147 4.03 -6.42 -10.33
C GLU A 147 4.01 -5.54 -9.09
N VAL A 148 2.93 -4.75 -8.96
CA VAL A 148 2.61 -3.99 -7.75
C VAL A 148 1.33 -4.55 -7.15
N ARG A 149 1.40 -4.99 -5.91
CA ARG A 149 0.27 -5.55 -5.17
C ARG A 149 0.01 -4.79 -3.89
N LYS A 150 -1.27 -4.52 -3.62
CA LYS A 150 -1.73 -4.00 -2.33
C LYS A 150 -2.23 -5.15 -1.48
N LEU A 151 -1.80 -5.17 -0.21
CA LEU A 151 -2.17 -6.18 0.78
C LEU A 151 -2.84 -5.49 1.95
N ILE A 152 -4.02 -5.96 2.37
CA ILE A 152 -4.64 -5.61 3.66
C ILE A 152 -4.53 -6.85 4.54
N ILE A 153 -3.74 -6.72 5.59
CA ILE A 153 -3.32 -7.85 6.43
C ILE A 153 -3.91 -7.69 7.83
N PRO A 154 -4.95 -8.46 8.20
CA PRO A 154 -5.44 -8.51 9.57
C PRO A 154 -4.35 -8.98 10.53
N SER A 155 -4.44 -8.56 11.79
CA SER A 155 -3.43 -8.81 12.82
C SER A 155 -3.00 -10.27 12.93
N ARG A 156 -3.91 -11.23 12.76
CA ARG A 156 -3.63 -12.67 12.81
C ARG A 156 -2.64 -13.17 11.75
N TYR A 157 -2.51 -12.43 10.66
CA TYR A 157 -1.52 -12.68 9.61
C TYR A 157 -0.34 -11.71 9.66
N GLY A 158 -0.39 -10.75 10.59
CA GLY A 158 0.64 -9.76 10.88
C GLY A 158 1.33 -10.02 12.21
N TYR A 159 1.23 -9.05 13.14
CA TYR A 159 1.92 -9.08 14.42
C TYR A 159 1.02 -9.48 15.61
N GLY A 160 -0.22 -9.93 15.35
CA GLY A 160 -1.13 -10.47 16.36
C GLY A 160 -1.55 -9.48 17.45
N GLU A 161 -1.89 -10.03 18.61
CA GLU A 161 -2.32 -9.24 19.79
C GLU A 161 -1.17 -8.42 20.40
N ALA A 162 0.06 -8.91 20.30
CA ALA A 162 1.23 -8.23 20.87
C ALA A 162 1.63 -6.99 20.08
N GLY A 163 1.39 -6.97 18.76
CA GLY A 163 1.91 -5.93 17.87
C GLY A 163 3.45 -5.97 17.77
N PHE A 164 4.04 -4.82 17.41
CA PHE A 164 5.48 -4.59 17.45
C PHE A 164 5.77 -3.37 18.34
N PRO A 165 6.43 -3.54 19.49
CA PRO A 165 6.58 -2.51 20.51
C PRO A 165 7.09 -1.18 19.94
N GLY A 166 6.40 -0.09 20.25
CA GLY A 166 6.76 1.26 19.84
C GLY A 166 6.43 1.64 18.39
N VAL A 167 6.01 0.67 17.55
CA VAL A 167 5.77 0.90 16.11
C VAL A 167 4.38 0.45 15.68
N ILE A 168 3.96 -0.78 16.02
CA ILE A 168 2.70 -1.36 15.59
C ILE A 168 1.87 -1.75 16.81
N PRO A 169 0.67 -1.16 16.98
CA PRO A 169 -0.23 -1.53 18.06
C PRO A 169 -0.65 -3.00 18.01
N GLY A 170 -1.03 -3.56 19.15
CA GLY A 170 -1.67 -4.87 19.20
C GLY A 170 -2.97 -4.90 18.40
N ASN A 171 -3.26 -6.02 17.76
CA ASN A 171 -4.44 -6.22 16.91
C ASN A 171 -4.54 -5.28 15.70
N ALA A 172 -3.44 -4.63 15.28
CA ALA A 172 -3.44 -3.72 14.14
C ALA A 172 -3.65 -4.47 12.81
N THR A 173 -4.54 -3.95 11.99
CA THR A 173 -4.60 -4.27 10.56
C THR A 173 -3.56 -3.43 9.84
N LEU A 174 -2.80 -4.07 8.96
CA LEU A 174 -1.72 -3.45 8.20
C LEU A 174 -2.11 -3.34 6.73
N ALA A 175 -1.72 -2.24 6.10
CA ALA A 175 -1.80 -2.07 4.66
C ALA A 175 -0.40 -1.97 4.07
N PHE A 176 -0.11 -2.73 3.03
CA PHE A 176 1.15 -2.64 2.30
C PHE A 176 0.90 -2.38 0.82
N GLU A 177 1.76 -1.59 0.24
CA GLU A 177 1.96 -1.56 -1.20
C GLU A 177 3.34 -2.14 -1.48
N VAL A 178 3.41 -3.17 -2.32
CA VAL A 178 4.63 -3.93 -2.58
C VAL A 178 4.85 -4.06 -4.07
N GLU A 179 6.07 -3.74 -4.52
CA GLU A 179 6.53 -3.96 -5.89
C GLU A 179 7.60 -5.06 -5.90
N LEU A 180 7.39 -6.11 -6.69
CA LEU A 180 8.37 -7.17 -6.89
C LEU A 180 9.42 -6.75 -7.92
N ILE A 181 10.65 -6.53 -7.46
CA ILE A 181 11.76 -6.06 -8.29
C ILE A 181 12.43 -7.24 -8.99
N GLU A 182 12.67 -8.36 -8.27
CA GLU A 182 13.39 -9.50 -8.79
C GLU A 182 13.01 -10.79 -8.05
N ILE A 183 13.06 -11.90 -8.77
CA ILE A 183 13.01 -13.29 -8.26
C ILE A 183 14.36 -13.93 -8.53
N LYS A 184 15.04 -14.43 -7.47
CA LYS A 184 16.36 -15.07 -7.51
C LYS A 184 16.26 -16.55 -7.16
#